data_c26ab91b0766e95bfac0b4fd17c6a7b5
#
_entry.id   c26ab91b0766e95bfac0b4fd17c6a7b5
#
_cell.length_a   1.000
_cell.length_b   1.000
_cell.length_c   1.000
_cell.angle_alpha   90.00
_cell.angle_beta   90.00
_cell.angle_gamma   90.00
#
_symmetry.space_group_name_H-M   'P 1'
#
loop_
_entity.id
_entity.type
_entity.pdbx_description
1 polymer ?
#
loop_
_entity_poly.entity_id
_entity_poly.type
_entity_poly.pdbx_seq_one_letter_code
_entity_poly.pdbx_strand_id
1 'polypeptide(L)'
;MKKSFKTAALYIGTAIGAGFSSGREIALFFGDSSPLNVAISSVFMSLLCALFLIAGKNHLMPKGKIVNLGIFTAASISLCSMLAGGDYIMSSLTGIPLAFGLVMTILGGVIVVLGIEKIRLLNAVLVPMIVLSILLIFTKLPTPLYSLPFSISKPILYSGLDVLLGGVIVSEEGENMSYKEILLSCLMICAFMFGMLYMLQTVVLSDVNDSLMPVLAISERLHLKPVCGVLIAAAIFTTLVSSLKIVSDRMQKAMSRTKRLAVFSDDKHRYAIVFLCLVLAYPLSFFGFDNIVDNLYPFNSLCGVILTALTIVKLIVFIVKTAKEKHAQKRANNSLQSNRIDAECVTRDDDSSHRRSRGRGNRSLRHRNSNRRHCHSRHNRNLRHNRGDVLACR
;
A
#
# COMPACT_ATOMS: atom_id res chain seq x y z
N MET A 1 -9.45 16.41 -3.39
CA MET A 1 -8.12 16.95 -3.03
C MET A 1 -7.73 16.73 -1.56
N LYS A 2 -8.51 17.13 -0.54
CA LYS A 2 -8.13 16.91 0.89
C LYS A 2 -7.87 15.43 1.25
N LYS A 3 -8.71 14.49 0.77
CA LYS A 3 -8.52 13.06 1.03
C LYS A 3 -7.27 12.52 0.34
N SER A 4 -7.04 12.85 -0.93
CA SER A 4 -5.86 12.42 -1.69
C SER A 4 -4.56 12.87 -1.02
N PHE A 5 -4.49 14.11 -0.59
CA PHE A 5 -3.33 14.65 0.13
C PHE A 5 -3.11 13.93 1.46
N LYS A 6 -4.18 13.72 2.25
CA LYS A 6 -4.10 13.00 3.53
C LYS A 6 -3.58 11.57 3.36
N THR A 7 -4.07 10.84 2.35
CA THR A 7 -3.64 9.48 2.05
C THR A 7 -2.21 9.43 1.55
N ALA A 8 -1.81 10.35 0.66
CA ALA A 8 -0.43 10.47 0.22
C ALA A 8 0.52 10.78 1.39
N ALA A 9 0.17 11.74 2.24
CA ALA A 9 0.95 12.10 3.43
C ALA A 9 1.04 10.94 4.44
N LEU A 10 -0.03 10.14 4.58
CA LEU A 10 -0.02 8.96 5.44
C LEU A 10 0.96 7.91 4.92
N TYR A 11 0.92 7.59 3.61
CA TYR A 11 1.85 6.63 3.00
C TYR A 11 3.30 7.13 3.09
N ILE A 12 3.56 8.36 2.68
CA ILE A 12 4.88 9.00 2.76
C ILE A 12 5.41 8.99 4.20
N GLY A 13 4.57 9.32 5.17
CA GLY A 13 4.94 9.30 6.59
C GLY A 13 5.22 7.90 7.15
N THR A 14 4.67 6.84 6.53
CA THR A 14 5.02 5.45 6.90
C THR A 14 6.29 4.97 6.20
N ALA A 15 6.56 5.45 4.98
CA ALA A 15 7.77 5.15 4.21
C ALA A 15 9.01 5.86 4.79
N ILE A 16 8.87 7.12 5.24
CA ILE A 16 9.95 7.87 5.86
C ILE A 16 10.15 7.40 7.30
N GLY A 17 10.78 6.24 7.42
CA GLY A 17 11.21 5.68 8.70
C GLY A 17 12.68 6.00 8.99
N ALA A 18 13.21 5.35 10.02
CA ALA A 18 14.60 5.53 10.45
C ALA A 18 15.61 5.04 9.42
N GLY A 19 15.37 3.88 8.80
CA GLY A 19 16.25 3.35 7.75
C GLY A 19 16.32 4.28 6.55
N PHE A 20 15.17 4.88 6.18
CA PHE A 20 15.08 5.89 5.14
C PHE A 20 15.82 7.19 5.54
N SER A 21 15.51 7.75 6.70
CA SER A 21 16.08 9.03 7.15
C SER A 21 17.58 8.97 7.48
N SER A 22 18.10 7.80 7.87
CA SER A 22 19.54 7.55 8.07
C SER A 22 20.29 7.31 6.76
N GLY A 23 19.59 6.96 5.68
CA GLY A 23 20.15 6.56 4.39
C GLY A 23 20.57 5.09 4.32
N ARG A 24 20.46 4.30 5.40
CA ARG A 24 20.91 2.89 5.40
C ARG A 24 20.11 2.00 4.46
N GLU A 25 18.78 2.15 4.44
CA GLU A 25 17.93 1.41 3.47
C GLU A 25 18.31 1.73 2.03
N ILE A 26 18.61 2.99 1.75
CA ILE A 26 18.99 3.44 0.41
C ILE A 26 20.37 2.90 0.03
N ALA A 27 21.32 2.84 0.98
CA ALA A 27 22.61 2.20 0.78
C ALA A 27 22.46 0.72 0.45
N LEU A 28 21.61 -0.01 1.20
CA LEU A 28 21.37 -1.43 0.99
C LEU A 28 20.78 -1.75 -0.39
N PHE A 29 19.76 -0.99 -0.83
CA PHE A 29 19.05 -1.30 -2.06
C PHE A 29 19.60 -0.56 -3.30
N PHE A 30 20.18 0.63 -3.14
CA PHE A 30 20.53 1.50 -4.26
C PHE A 30 21.97 2.04 -4.22
N GLY A 31 22.79 1.68 -3.20
CA GLY A 31 24.15 2.19 -3.06
C GLY A 31 25.08 1.83 -4.23
N ASP A 32 24.80 0.75 -4.95
CA ASP A 32 25.57 0.27 -6.10
C ASP A 32 24.74 0.20 -7.39
N SER A 33 23.66 0.95 -7.51
CA SER A 33 22.72 0.82 -8.62
C SER A 33 22.41 2.14 -9.32
N SER A 34 22.02 2.05 -10.60
CA SER A 34 21.67 3.19 -11.44
C SER A 34 20.52 4.03 -10.82
N PRO A 35 20.53 5.36 -10.98
CA PRO A 35 19.38 6.22 -10.64
C PRO A 35 18.04 5.81 -11.30
N LEU A 36 18.11 5.06 -12.41
CA LEU A 36 16.92 4.48 -13.04
C LEU A 36 16.20 3.49 -12.10
N ASN A 37 16.92 2.79 -11.23
CA ASN A 37 16.32 1.90 -10.23
C ASN A 37 15.47 2.69 -9.24
N VAL A 38 15.90 3.87 -8.84
CA VAL A 38 15.15 4.80 -7.97
C VAL A 38 13.86 5.27 -8.66
N ALA A 39 13.95 5.65 -9.93
CA ALA A 39 12.78 6.08 -10.69
C ALA A 39 11.74 4.94 -10.83
N ILE A 40 12.19 3.73 -11.14
CA ILE A 40 11.32 2.56 -11.24
C ILE A 40 10.73 2.19 -9.88
N SER A 41 11.50 2.30 -8.79
CA SER A 41 10.99 2.05 -7.43
C SER A 41 9.86 3.01 -7.06
N SER A 42 10.01 4.29 -7.34
CA SER A 42 8.96 5.28 -7.04
C SER A 42 7.65 4.99 -7.81
N VAL A 43 7.76 4.53 -9.05
CA VAL A 43 6.60 4.07 -9.84
C VAL A 43 6.00 2.81 -9.22
N PHE A 44 6.81 1.80 -8.87
CA PHE A 44 6.31 0.58 -8.23
C PHE A 44 5.64 0.87 -6.89
N MET A 45 6.24 1.67 -6.02
CA MET A 45 5.63 2.09 -4.74
C MET A 45 4.27 2.74 -4.96
N SER A 46 4.16 3.63 -5.94
CA SER A 46 2.91 4.28 -6.32
C SER A 46 1.86 3.30 -6.84
N LEU A 47 2.24 2.38 -7.72
CA LEU A 47 1.35 1.34 -8.26
C LEU A 47 0.90 0.36 -7.16
N LEU A 48 1.79 -0.05 -6.28
CA LEU A 48 1.45 -0.90 -5.15
C LEU A 48 0.52 -0.18 -4.16
N CYS A 49 0.76 1.09 -3.89
CA CYS A 49 -0.17 1.90 -3.10
C CYS A 49 -1.58 1.93 -3.75
N ALA A 50 -1.68 2.14 -5.08
CA ALA A 50 -2.94 2.06 -5.79
C ALA A 50 -3.61 0.70 -5.64
N LEU A 51 -2.85 -0.38 -5.79
CA LEU A 51 -3.33 -1.75 -5.62
C LEU A 51 -3.95 -1.97 -4.23
N PHE A 52 -3.24 -1.54 -3.16
CA PHE A 52 -3.71 -1.71 -1.78
C PHE A 52 -4.92 -0.82 -1.47
N LEU A 53 -4.96 0.41 -1.98
CA LEU A 53 -6.14 1.29 -1.88
C LEU A 53 -7.38 0.68 -2.58
N ILE A 54 -7.20 0.13 -3.78
CA ILE A 54 -8.28 -0.55 -4.52
C ILE A 54 -8.71 -1.83 -3.80
N ALA A 55 -7.76 -2.60 -3.27
CA ALA A 55 -8.05 -3.79 -2.50
C ALA A 55 -8.81 -3.46 -1.21
N GLY A 56 -8.44 -2.39 -0.51
CA GLY A 56 -9.16 -1.87 0.65
C GLY A 56 -10.56 -1.45 0.31
N LYS A 57 -10.73 -0.63 -0.75
CA LYS A 57 -12.03 -0.17 -1.26
C LYS A 57 -13.02 -1.31 -1.53
N ASN A 58 -12.53 -2.45 -2.01
CA ASN A 58 -13.36 -3.61 -2.34
C ASN A 58 -13.32 -4.70 -1.25
N HIS A 59 -12.78 -4.42 -0.07
CA HIS A 59 -12.62 -5.36 1.05
C HIS A 59 -11.86 -6.65 0.69
N LEU A 60 -10.92 -6.56 -0.27
CA LEU A 60 -10.17 -7.69 -0.83
C LEU A 60 -8.83 -7.95 -0.13
N MET A 61 -8.48 -7.17 0.90
CA MET A 61 -7.22 -7.36 1.60
C MET A 61 -7.03 -8.81 2.05
N PRO A 62 -5.84 -9.40 1.82
CA PRO A 62 -5.56 -10.74 2.27
C PRO A 62 -5.70 -10.84 3.78
N LYS A 63 -6.48 -11.82 4.24
CA LYS A 63 -6.69 -12.12 5.67
C LYS A 63 -6.25 -13.57 5.90
N GLY A 64 -5.59 -13.84 7.01
CA GLY A 64 -5.18 -15.20 7.36
C GLY A 64 -4.01 -15.23 8.33
N LYS A 65 -3.67 -16.44 8.82
CA LYS A 65 -2.58 -16.64 9.79
C LYS A 65 -1.22 -16.25 9.20
N ILE A 66 -0.96 -16.62 7.93
CA ILE A 66 0.31 -16.34 7.24
C ILE A 66 0.52 -14.84 7.05
N VAL A 67 -0.51 -14.12 6.59
CA VAL A 67 -0.44 -12.66 6.42
C VAL A 67 -0.22 -11.94 7.75
N ASN A 68 -0.95 -12.37 8.78
CA ASN A 68 -0.78 -11.81 10.13
C ASN A 68 0.61 -12.09 10.70
N LEU A 69 1.17 -13.26 10.45
CA LEU A 69 2.53 -13.61 10.85
C LEU A 69 3.55 -12.76 10.09
N GLY A 70 3.41 -12.59 8.77
CA GLY A 70 4.30 -11.74 7.97
C GLY A 70 4.32 -10.29 8.44
N ILE A 71 3.17 -9.69 8.73
CA ILE A 71 3.10 -8.32 9.27
C ILE A 71 3.69 -8.25 10.69
N PHE A 72 3.45 -9.28 11.52
CA PHE A 72 4.01 -9.32 12.87
C PHE A 72 5.54 -9.42 12.84
N THR A 73 6.10 -10.31 12.02
CA THR A 73 7.57 -10.44 11.88
C THR A 73 8.20 -9.18 11.33
N ALA A 74 7.60 -8.55 10.31
CA ALA A 74 8.10 -7.31 9.75
C ALA A 74 8.11 -6.16 10.77
N ALA A 75 7.03 -6.00 11.51
CA ALA A 75 6.95 -4.98 12.55
C ALA A 75 7.92 -5.26 13.71
N SER A 76 8.15 -6.54 14.05
CA SER A 76 9.13 -6.93 15.08
C SER A 76 10.57 -6.64 14.63
N ILE A 77 10.92 -6.95 13.37
CA ILE A 77 12.23 -6.62 12.79
C ILE A 77 12.43 -5.09 12.77
N SER A 78 11.42 -4.34 12.35
CA SER A 78 11.46 -2.88 12.38
C SER A 78 11.64 -2.35 13.81
N LEU A 79 10.94 -2.91 14.78
CA LEU A 79 11.07 -2.53 16.20
C LEU A 79 12.51 -2.76 16.71
N CYS A 80 13.09 -3.93 16.46
CA CYS A 80 14.46 -4.24 16.87
C CYS A 80 15.50 -3.33 16.18
N SER A 81 15.30 -3.06 14.88
CA SER A 81 16.15 -2.13 14.12
C SER A 81 16.08 -0.70 14.69
N MET A 82 14.88 -0.25 15.10
CA MET A 82 14.73 1.08 15.70
C MET A 82 15.38 1.20 17.07
N LEU A 83 15.35 0.14 17.88
CA LEU A 83 16.04 0.12 19.16
C LEU A 83 17.57 0.20 18.95
N ALA A 84 18.12 -0.62 18.05
CA ALA A 84 19.55 -0.61 17.73
C ALA A 84 20.00 0.72 17.08
N GLY A 85 19.19 1.26 16.16
CA GLY A 85 19.46 2.55 15.53
C GLY A 85 19.38 3.72 16.51
N GLY A 86 18.47 3.65 17.49
CA GLY A 86 18.34 4.61 18.57
C GLY A 86 19.58 4.66 19.45
N ASP A 87 20.11 3.50 19.84
CA ASP A 87 21.36 3.41 20.61
C ASP A 87 22.55 3.99 19.82
N TYR A 88 22.65 3.65 18.53
CA TYR A 88 23.72 4.14 17.67
C TYR A 88 23.70 5.67 17.50
N ILE A 89 22.54 6.26 17.15
CA ILE A 89 22.43 7.70 16.90
C ILE A 89 22.70 8.51 18.17
N MET A 90 22.20 8.07 19.31
CA MET A 90 22.37 8.78 20.56
C MET A 90 23.80 8.65 21.08
N SER A 91 24.42 7.48 20.95
CA SER A 91 25.83 7.30 21.22
C SER A 91 26.71 8.23 20.35
N SER A 92 26.37 8.35 19.07
CA SER A 92 27.08 9.25 18.14
C SER A 92 26.90 10.75 18.46
N LEU A 93 25.76 11.14 19.04
CA LEU A 93 25.48 12.54 19.40
C LEU A 93 26.03 12.94 20.77
N THR A 94 25.99 12.03 21.73
CA THR A 94 26.30 12.34 23.15
C THR A 94 27.63 11.80 23.60
N GLY A 95 28.23 10.85 22.86
CA GLY A 95 29.43 10.14 23.26
C GLY A 95 29.20 9.10 24.37
N ILE A 96 27.97 8.91 24.84
CA ILE A 96 27.63 8.00 25.94
C ILE A 96 27.05 6.73 25.34
N PRO A 97 27.71 5.57 25.42
CA PRO A 97 27.10 4.32 24.98
C PRO A 97 26.02 3.87 25.98
N LEU A 98 24.89 3.36 25.48
CA LEU A 98 23.98 2.47 26.20
C LEU A 98 22.74 3.01 26.94
N ALA A 99 22.49 4.28 27.13
CA ALA A 99 21.32 4.63 27.95
C ALA A 99 20.05 4.99 27.17
N PHE A 100 20.18 5.27 25.90
CA PHE A 100 19.09 5.92 25.17
C PHE A 100 18.09 4.96 24.52
N GLY A 101 18.48 3.78 24.08
CA GLY A 101 17.53 2.75 23.62
C GLY A 101 16.52 2.40 24.72
N LEU A 102 17.01 2.30 25.96
CA LEU A 102 16.14 2.06 27.12
C LEU A 102 15.18 3.24 27.37
N VAL A 103 15.69 4.48 27.30
CA VAL A 103 14.86 5.68 27.47
C VAL A 103 13.81 5.78 26.35
N MET A 104 14.21 5.59 25.09
CA MET A 104 13.29 5.56 23.95
C MET A 104 12.25 4.45 24.10
N THR A 105 12.67 3.29 24.61
CA THR A 105 11.81 2.14 24.89
C THR A 105 10.72 2.48 25.89
N ILE A 106 11.07 3.07 27.00
CA ILE A 106 10.12 3.48 28.06
C ILE A 106 9.16 4.55 27.55
N LEU A 107 9.71 5.62 26.93
CA LEU A 107 8.89 6.70 26.36
C LEU A 107 7.96 6.20 25.25
N GLY A 108 8.48 5.33 24.37
CA GLY A 108 7.68 4.70 23.30
C GLY A 108 6.54 3.86 23.86
N GLY A 109 6.82 3.06 24.90
CA GLY A 109 5.81 2.28 25.60
C GLY A 109 4.70 3.16 26.20
N VAL A 110 5.07 4.24 26.88
CA VAL A 110 4.11 5.21 27.43
C VAL A 110 3.24 5.82 26.34
N ILE A 111 3.84 6.24 25.21
CA ILE A 111 3.09 6.84 24.10
C ILE A 111 2.13 5.84 23.44
N VAL A 112 2.52 4.57 23.27
CA VAL A 112 1.63 3.52 22.74
C VAL A 112 0.42 3.30 23.65
N VAL A 113 0.60 3.37 24.97
CA VAL A 113 -0.49 3.26 25.94
C VAL A 113 -1.39 4.49 25.91
N LEU A 114 -0.82 5.70 25.81
CA LEU A 114 -1.57 6.97 25.82
C LEU A 114 -2.35 7.23 24.51
N GLY A 115 -2.02 6.54 23.43
CA GLY A 115 -2.73 6.61 22.16
C GLY A 115 -1.95 7.23 21.00
N ILE A 116 -2.25 6.71 19.80
CA ILE A 116 -1.48 6.95 18.57
C ILE A 116 -1.69 8.35 17.93
N GLU A 117 -2.72 9.08 18.34
CA GLU A 117 -3.05 10.37 17.71
C GLU A 117 -1.94 11.41 17.87
N LYS A 118 -1.25 11.39 19.01
CA LYS A 118 -0.11 12.28 19.27
C LYS A 118 1.08 12.01 18.34
N ILE A 119 1.27 10.74 17.93
CA ILE A 119 2.34 10.35 17.00
C ILE A 119 2.03 10.86 15.60
N ARG A 120 0.78 10.81 15.17
CA ARG A 120 0.36 11.34 13.87
C ARG A 120 0.63 12.84 13.76
N LEU A 121 0.41 13.59 14.83
CA LEU A 121 0.73 15.00 14.88
C LEU A 121 2.25 15.24 14.85
N LEU A 122 3.03 14.45 15.59
CA LEU A 122 4.48 14.54 15.60
C LEU A 122 5.06 14.26 14.20
N ASN A 123 4.60 13.22 13.52
CA ASN A 123 5.02 12.90 12.15
C ASN A 123 4.66 14.01 11.16
N ALA A 124 3.53 14.68 11.34
CA ALA A 124 3.14 15.79 10.45
C ALA A 124 4.11 16.98 10.49
N VAL A 125 4.81 17.16 11.60
CA VAL A 125 5.86 18.19 11.74
C VAL A 125 7.23 17.63 11.35
N LEU A 126 7.54 16.41 11.79
CA LEU A 126 8.85 15.80 11.63
C LEU A 126 9.18 15.48 10.18
N VAL A 127 8.24 14.93 9.42
CA VAL A 127 8.48 14.54 8.00
C VAL A 127 8.91 15.74 7.15
N PRO A 128 8.24 16.90 7.17
CA PRO A 128 8.73 18.10 6.48
C PRO A 128 10.12 18.55 6.91
N MET A 129 10.45 18.43 8.19
CA MET A 129 11.80 18.80 8.68
C MET A 129 12.87 17.84 8.19
N ILE A 130 12.61 16.53 8.15
CA ILE A 130 13.52 15.53 7.57
C ILE A 130 13.72 15.81 6.08
N VAL A 131 12.65 16.05 5.34
CA VAL A 131 12.71 16.40 3.90
C VAL A 131 13.58 17.64 3.68
N LEU A 132 13.39 18.68 4.48
CA LEU A 132 14.17 19.90 4.38
C LEU A 132 15.65 19.66 4.69
N SER A 133 15.96 18.84 5.70
CA SER A 133 17.36 18.52 6.06
C SER A 133 18.07 17.73 4.95
N ILE A 134 17.38 16.76 4.34
CA ILE A 134 17.91 15.99 3.21
C ILE A 134 18.12 16.89 2.00
N LEU A 135 17.17 17.79 1.71
CA LEU A 135 17.30 18.76 0.65
C LEU A 135 18.51 19.69 0.87
N LEU A 136 18.71 20.20 2.09
CA LEU A 136 19.85 21.04 2.43
C LEU A 136 21.19 20.31 2.24
N ILE A 137 21.28 19.04 2.62
CA ILE A 137 22.45 18.21 2.37
C ILE A 137 22.66 18.04 0.87
N PHE A 138 21.61 17.64 0.14
CA PHE A 138 21.66 17.40 -1.30
C PHE A 138 22.17 18.62 -2.08
N THR A 139 21.71 19.83 -1.75
CA THR A 139 22.14 21.05 -2.46
C THR A 139 23.63 21.39 -2.28
N LYS A 140 24.31 20.78 -1.30
CA LYS A 140 25.74 20.97 -1.05
C LYS A 140 26.63 19.88 -1.65
N LEU A 141 26.02 18.85 -2.22
CA LEU A 141 26.75 17.72 -2.80
C LEU A 141 26.82 17.85 -4.33
N PRO A 142 27.95 17.45 -4.94
CA PRO A 142 28.02 17.31 -6.39
C PRO A 142 27.10 16.19 -6.85
N THR A 143 26.42 16.39 -7.99
CA THR A 143 25.65 15.31 -8.61
C THR A 143 26.59 14.24 -9.12
N PRO A 144 26.51 13.01 -8.62
CA PRO A 144 27.44 11.96 -9.04
C PRO A 144 27.12 11.53 -10.47
N LEU A 145 28.13 11.57 -11.33
CA LEU A 145 28.10 11.06 -12.71
C LEU A 145 28.62 9.60 -12.71
N TYR A 146 27.84 8.68 -12.13
CA TYR A 146 28.22 7.27 -12.14
C TYR A 146 27.41 6.49 -13.16
N SER A 147 28.12 5.69 -13.99
CA SER A 147 27.50 4.64 -14.80
C SER A 147 27.35 3.38 -13.96
N LEU A 148 26.31 3.33 -13.11
CA LEU A 148 26.05 2.19 -12.26
C LEU A 148 25.10 1.18 -12.96
N PRO A 149 25.20 -0.13 -12.62
CA PRO A 149 24.40 -1.15 -13.25
C PRO A 149 22.92 -1.01 -12.91
N PHE A 150 22.07 -1.33 -13.88
CA PHE A 150 20.63 -1.47 -13.66
C PHE A 150 20.29 -2.87 -13.18
N SER A 151 19.39 -2.98 -12.20
CA SER A 151 18.87 -4.27 -11.71
C SER A 151 17.38 -4.15 -11.37
N ILE A 152 16.53 -4.91 -12.06
CA ILE A 152 15.08 -4.88 -11.82
C ILE A 152 14.66 -5.46 -10.45
N SER A 153 15.49 -6.33 -9.86
CA SER A 153 15.20 -6.93 -8.55
C SER A 153 15.17 -5.91 -7.41
N LYS A 154 16.04 -4.92 -7.45
CA LYS A 154 16.15 -3.88 -6.41
C LYS A 154 14.89 -3.04 -6.25
N PRO A 155 14.31 -2.46 -7.33
CA PRO A 155 13.02 -1.78 -7.26
C PRO A 155 11.88 -2.64 -6.72
N ILE A 156 11.81 -3.91 -7.12
CA ILE A 156 10.77 -4.84 -6.67
C ILE A 156 10.89 -5.11 -5.16
N LEU A 157 12.10 -5.43 -4.71
CA LEU A 157 12.36 -5.74 -3.30
C LEU A 157 12.13 -4.51 -2.42
N TYR A 158 12.66 -3.34 -2.81
CA TYR A 158 12.48 -2.11 -2.05
C TYR A 158 11.00 -1.71 -1.95
N SER A 159 10.27 -1.76 -3.06
CA SER A 159 8.83 -1.48 -3.05
C SER A 159 8.03 -2.50 -2.22
N GLY A 160 8.49 -3.76 -2.18
CA GLY A 160 7.95 -4.80 -1.30
C GLY A 160 8.15 -4.47 0.18
N LEU A 161 9.35 -4.01 0.56
CA LEU A 161 9.65 -3.60 1.93
C LEU A 161 8.68 -2.51 2.41
N ASP A 162 8.54 -1.47 1.61
CA ASP A 162 7.75 -0.30 1.96
C ASP A 162 6.24 -0.60 2.02
N VAL A 163 5.73 -1.39 1.07
CA VAL A 163 4.30 -1.72 1.00
C VAL A 163 3.83 -2.66 2.12
N LEU A 164 4.74 -3.42 2.72
CA LEU A 164 4.38 -4.40 3.75
C LEU A 164 3.72 -3.75 4.98
N LEU A 165 4.18 -2.59 5.38
CA LEU A 165 3.59 -1.80 6.46
C LEU A 165 2.75 -0.64 5.91
N GLY A 166 3.29 0.16 5.01
CA GLY A 166 2.62 1.33 4.44
C GLY A 166 1.37 0.98 3.64
N GLY A 167 1.44 -0.05 2.79
CA GLY A 167 0.31 -0.50 1.98
C GLY A 167 -0.86 -1.02 2.82
N VAL A 168 -0.56 -1.77 3.88
CA VAL A 168 -1.60 -2.28 4.80
C VAL A 168 -2.32 -1.12 5.51
N ILE A 169 -1.57 -0.13 5.99
CA ILE A 169 -2.13 1.04 6.68
C ILE A 169 -3.01 1.87 5.72
N VAL A 170 -2.53 2.18 4.52
CA VAL A 170 -3.31 2.99 3.57
C VAL A 170 -4.51 2.24 3.00
N SER A 171 -4.52 0.91 2.99
CA SER A 171 -5.66 0.14 2.49
C SER A 171 -6.97 0.48 3.22
N GLU A 172 -6.90 0.83 4.50
CA GLU A 172 -8.06 1.24 5.31
C GLU A 172 -8.67 2.57 4.81
N GLU A 173 -7.85 3.49 4.30
CA GLU A 173 -8.33 4.76 3.73
C GLU A 173 -9.04 4.54 2.38
N GLY A 174 -8.75 3.44 1.67
CA GLY A 174 -9.29 3.13 0.34
C GLY A 174 -10.81 3.02 0.29
N GLU A 175 -11.46 2.54 1.37
CA GLU A 175 -12.92 2.35 1.46
C GLU A 175 -13.70 3.64 1.15
N ASN A 176 -13.16 4.77 1.59
CA ASN A 176 -13.82 6.08 1.50
C ASN A 176 -13.31 6.94 0.33
N MET A 177 -12.52 6.39 -0.59
CA MET A 177 -11.92 7.13 -1.71
C MET A 177 -12.58 6.80 -3.04
N SER A 178 -12.71 7.79 -3.91
CA SER A 178 -13.03 7.60 -5.32
C SER A 178 -11.79 7.18 -6.12
N TYR A 179 -11.97 6.56 -7.29
CA TYR A 179 -10.83 6.17 -8.15
C TYR A 179 -9.98 7.38 -8.58
N LYS A 180 -10.59 8.54 -8.77
CA LYS A 180 -9.85 9.79 -9.09
C LYS A 180 -8.98 10.23 -7.91
N GLU A 181 -9.48 10.11 -6.68
CA GLU A 181 -8.70 10.43 -5.47
C GLU A 181 -7.55 9.44 -5.26
N ILE A 182 -7.76 8.15 -5.55
CA ILE A 182 -6.70 7.14 -5.52
C ILE A 182 -5.60 7.49 -6.53
N LEU A 183 -5.96 7.77 -7.79
CA LEU A 183 -5.00 8.15 -8.83
C LEU A 183 -4.20 9.39 -8.44
N LEU A 184 -4.87 10.42 -7.94
CA LEU A 184 -4.20 11.66 -7.51
C LEU A 184 -3.24 11.40 -6.34
N SER A 185 -3.63 10.58 -5.35
CA SER A 185 -2.73 10.19 -4.26
C SER A 185 -1.48 9.49 -4.77
N CYS A 186 -1.65 8.56 -5.72
CA CYS A 186 -0.56 7.79 -6.29
C CYS A 186 0.41 8.66 -7.11
N LEU A 187 -0.10 9.63 -7.87
CA LEU A 187 0.76 10.59 -8.59
C LEU A 187 1.57 11.44 -7.61
N MET A 188 0.97 11.89 -6.51
CA MET A 188 1.68 12.64 -5.47
C MET A 188 2.76 11.80 -4.79
N ILE A 189 2.46 10.54 -4.46
CA ILE A 189 3.42 9.59 -3.88
C ILE A 189 4.57 9.36 -4.84
N CYS A 190 4.29 9.09 -6.12
CA CYS A 190 5.30 8.84 -7.14
C CYS A 190 6.29 10.01 -7.25
N ALA A 191 5.77 11.22 -7.42
CA ALA A 191 6.60 12.42 -7.56
C ALA A 191 7.43 12.71 -6.31
N PHE A 192 6.83 12.58 -5.12
CA PHE A 192 7.51 12.83 -3.86
C PHE A 192 8.60 11.79 -3.60
N MET A 193 8.27 10.50 -3.72
CA MET A 193 9.21 9.41 -3.46
C MET A 193 10.36 9.41 -4.48
N PHE A 194 10.11 9.74 -5.74
CA PHE A 194 11.17 9.90 -6.72
C PHE A 194 12.19 10.98 -6.29
N GLY A 195 11.70 12.16 -5.92
CA GLY A 195 12.57 13.24 -5.45
C GLY A 195 13.38 12.86 -4.22
N MET A 196 12.72 12.27 -3.22
CA MET A 196 13.36 11.87 -1.96
C MET A 196 14.38 10.75 -2.15
N LEU A 197 14.03 9.69 -2.89
CA LEU A 197 14.93 8.58 -3.16
C LEU A 197 16.15 9.02 -3.98
N TYR A 198 15.96 9.91 -4.96
CA TYR A 198 17.06 10.45 -5.76
C TYR A 198 18.02 11.30 -4.90
N MET A 199 17.49 12.17 -4.06
CA MET A 199 18.31 12.96 -3.14
C MET A 199 19.08 12.06 -2.17
N LEU A 200 18.45 11.08 -1.57
CA LEU A 200 19.10 10.15 -0.65
C LEU A 200 20.12 9.26 -1.34
N GLN A 201 19.87 8.78 -2.55
CA GLN A 201 20.85 8.03 -3.31
C GLN A 201 22.09 8.87 -3.57
N THR A 202 21.93 10.16 -3.91
CA THR A 202 23.07 11.07 -4.08
C THR A 202 23.88 11.21 -2.80
N VAL A 203 23.21 11.32 -1.64
CA VAL A 203 23.88 11.38 -0.33
C VAL A 203 24.65 10.10 -0.06
N VAL A 204 24.05 8.93 -0.28
CA VAL A 204 24.67 7.61 -0.08
C VAL A 204 25.89 7.45 -0.97
N LEU A 205 25.80 7.76 -2.26
CA LEU A 205 26.91 7.67 -3.22
C LEU A 205 28.05 8.66 -2.91
N SER A 206 27.79 9.69 -2.13
CA SER A 206 28.80 10.64 -1.65
C SER A 206 29.51 10.17 -0.36
N ASP A 207 29.00 9.11 0.27
CA ASP A 207 29.63 8.53 1.49
C ASP A 207 30.67 7.47 1.13
N VAL A 208 31.89 7.92 0.95
CA VAL A 208 33.03 7.09 0.55
C VAL A 208 33.38 6.00 1.59
N ASN A 209 32.95 6.17 2.85
CA ASN A 209 33.37 5.30 3.96
C ASN A 209 32.33 4.18 4.25
N ASP A 210 31.30 4.06 3.46
CA ASP A 210 30.20 3.09 3.69
C ASP A 210 29.70 3.09 5.15
N SER A 211 29.37 4.28 5.63
CA SER A 211 28.98 4.51 7.02
C SER A 211 27.65 3.82 7.37
N LEU A 212 27.47 3.41 8.63
CA LEU A 212 26.23 2.81 9.12
C LEU A 212 24.99 3.72 8.89
N MET A 213 25.20 5.03 8.98
CA MET A 213 24.17 6.03 8.70
C MET A 213 24.74 7.10 7.75
N PRO A 214 24.68 6.89 6.42
CA PRO A 214 25.26 7.80 5.43
C PRO A 214 24.82 9.26 5.57
N VAL A 215 23.54 9.52 5.85
CA VAL A 215 23.01 10.88 6.05
C VAL A 215 23.68 11.55 7.24
N LEU A 216 23.90 10.82 8.33
CA LEU A 216 24.57 11.36 9.51
C LEU A 216 26.04 11.67 9.23
N ALA A 217 26.76 10.76 8.56
CA ALA A 217 28.17 10.91 8.22
C ALA A 217 28.42 12.11 7.29
N ILE A 218 27.59 12.25 6.25
CA ILE A 218 27.66 13.41 5.35
C ILE A 218 27.27 14.70 6.08
N SER A 219 26.25 14.66 6.96
CA SER A 219 25.88 15.84 7.75
C SER A 219 26.99 16.30 8.70
N GLU A 220 27.81 15.38 9.20
CA GLU A 220 28.98 15.72 10.01
C GLU A 220 30.03 16.48 9.20
N ARG A 221 30.34 16.03 7.97
CA ARG A 221 31.25 16.75 7.05
C ARG A 221 30.75 18.16 6.69
N LEU A 222 29.43 18.35 6.70
CA LEU A 222 28.79 19.64 6.41
C LEU A 222 28.51 20.49 7.65
N HIS A 223 28.98 20.08 8.82
CA HIS A 223 28.71 20.70 10.13
C HIS A 223 27.23 20.80 10.49
N LEU A 224 26.40 19.89 9.97
CA LEU A 224 24.94 19.80 10.22
C LEU A 224 24.58 18.63 11.16
N LYS A 225 25.59 17.88 11.67
CA LYS A 225 25.38 16.66 12.49
C LYS A 225 24.39 16.83 13.64
N PRO A 226 24.42 17.91 14.46
CA PRO A 226 23.48 18.02 15.58
C PRO A 226 22.02 18.10 15.12
N VAL A 227 21.74 18.88 14.06
CA VAL A 227 20.37 19.06 13.53
C VAL A 227 19.89 17.78 12.87
N CYS A 228 20.67 17.22 11.96
CA CYS A 228 20.31 15.98 11.24
C CYS A 228 20.21 14.81 12.21
N GLY A 229 21.12 14.69 13.18
CA GLY A 229 21.10 13.66 14.18
C GLY A 229 19.85 13.68 15.06
N VAL A 230 19.39 14.84 15.50
CA VAL A 230 18.15 15.00 16.26
C VAL A 230 16.93 14.59 15.40
N LEU A 231 16.91 14.98 14.11
CA LEU A 231 15.83 14.63 13.21
C LEU A 231 15.79 13.13 12.91
N ILE A 232 16.95 12.49 12.71
CA ILE A 232 17.05 11.02 12.55
C ILE A 232 16.61 10.32 13.83
N ALA A 233 17.06 10.77 15.01
CA ALA A 233 16.66 10.21 16.29
C ALA A 233 15.13 10.30 16.49
N ALA A 234 14.52 11.41 16.13
CA ALA A 234 13.09 11.60 16.19
C ALA A 234 12.35 10.71 15.18
N ALA A 235 12.87 10.50 13.96
CA ALA A 235 12.34 9.55 12.98
C ALA A 235 12.42 8.10 13.49
N ILE A 236 13.53 7.71 14.08
CA ILE A 236 13.70 6.42 14.76
C ILE A 236 12.64 6.25 15.83
N PHE A 237 12.45 7.25 16.69
CA PHE A 237 11.48 7.20 17.76
C PHE A 237 10.03 7.03 17.26
N THR A 238 9.61 7.78 16.26
CA THR A 238 8.24 7.67 15.72
C THR A 238 8.00 6.34 15.03
N THR A 239 9.01 5.78 14.35
CA THR A 239 8.92 4.46 13.72
C THR A 239 8.92 3.35 14.78
N LEU A 240 9.71 3.48 15.84
CA LEU A 240 9.70 2.58 17.00
C LEU A 240 8.30 2.48 17.59
N VAL A 241 7.67 3.62 17.88
CA VAL A 241 6.34 3.66 18.49
C VAL A 241 5.28 3.05 17.56
N SER A 242 5.37 3.32 16.25
CA SER A 242 4.46 2.75 15.27
C SER A 242 4.61 1.23 15.15
N SER A 243 5.84 0.73 15.09
CA SER A 243 6.15 -0.71 15.05
C SER A 243 5.74 -1.41 16.34
N LEU A 244 6.01 -0.82 17.49
CA LEU A 244 5.62 -1.33 18.80
C LEU A 244 4.10 -1.46 18.92
N LYS A 245 3.35 -0.47 18.40
CA LYS A 245 1.89 -0.55 18.36
C LYS A 245 1.41 -1.73 17.52
N ILE A 246 1.96 -1.91 16.32
CA ILE A 246 1.57 -3.02 15.44
C ILE A 246 1.87 -4.36 16.11
N VAL A 247 3.05 -4.52 16.69
CA VAL A 247 3.47 -5.75 17.39
C VAL A 247 2.55 -6.03 18.58
N SER A 248 2.30 -5.03 19.43
CA SER A 248 1.45 -5.19 20.62
C SER A 248 -0.01 -5.49 20.25
N ASP A 249 -0.59 -4.81 19.26
CA ASP A 249 -1.96 -5.07 18.78
C ASP A 249 -2.11 -6.48 18.20
N ARG A 250 -1.09 -6.97 17.46
CA ARG A 250 -1.07 -8.34 16.91
C ARG A 250 -0.89 -9.38 18.01
N MET A 251 -0.04 -9.12 18.99
CA MET A 251 0.17 -9.98 20.16
C MET A 251 -1.10 -10.07 20.99
N GLN A 252 -1.76 -8.96 21.28
CA GLN A 252 -3.06 -8.91 21.97
C GLN A 252 -4.12 -9.77 21.23
N LYS A 253 -4.23 -9.62 19.91
CA LYS A 253 -5.13 -10.45 19.09
C LYS A 253 -4.76 -11.94 19.08
N ALA A 254 -3.49 -12.29 19.19
CA ALA A 254 -3.06 -13.68 19.30
C ALA A 254 -3.40 -14.27 20.66
N MET A 255 -3.19 -13.51 21.73
CA MET A 255 -3.50 -13.91 23.12
C MET A 255 -5.00 -14.08 23.34
N SER A 256 -5.85 -13.23 22.77
CA SER A 256 -7.31 -13.34 22.87
C SER A 256 -7.89 -14.64 22.29
N ARG A 257 -7.15 -15.30 21.39
CA ARG A 257 -7.56 -16.60 20.81
C ARG A 257 -7.27 -17.80 21.71
N THR A 258 -6.44 -17.62 22.72
CA THR A 258 -6.02 -18.70 23.64
C THR A 258 -6.75 -18.54 24.96
N LYS A 259 -7.64 -19.48 25.31
CA LYS A 259 -8.49 -19.40 26.52
C LYS A 259 -7.73 -19.04 27.80
N ARG A 260 -6.48 -19.53 27.97
CA ARG A 260 -5.65 -19.25 29.16
C ARG A 260 -5.08 -17.83 29.18
N LEU A 261 -4.88 -17.21 28.01
CA LEU A 261 -4.27 -15.89 27.86
C LEU A 261 -5.30 -14.80 27.56
N ALA A 262 -6.57 -15.17 27.35
CA ALA A 262 -7.65 -14.24 27.03
C ALA A 262 -7.88 -13.19 28.13
N VAL A 263 -7.58 -13.54 29.38
CA VAL A 263 -7.66 -12.60 30.52
C VAL A 263 -6.68 -11.43 30.35
N PHE A 264 -5.51 -11.66 29.74
CA PHE A 264 -4.51 -10.60 29.47
C PHE A 264 -4.80 -9.80 28.20
N SER A 265 -5.80 -10.17 27.41
CA SER A 265 -6.15 -9.47 26.18
C SER A 265 -7.05 -8.25 26.41
N ASP A 266 -7.49 -8.02 27.65
CA ASP A 266 -8.30 -6.86 28.03
C ASP A 266 -7.45 -5.57 27.95
N ASP A 267 -8.07 -4.44 27.60
CA ASP A 267 -7.40 -3.14 27.48
C ASP A 267 -6.70 -2.70 28.78
N LYS A 268 -7.18 -3.19 29.92
CA LYS A 268 -6.53 -2.98 31.23
C LYS A 268 -5.10 -3.53 31.30
N HIS A 269 -4.77 -4.56 30.54
CA HIS A 269 -3.45 -5.20 30.54
C HIS A 269 -2.58 -4.78 29.34
N ARG A 270 -3.02 -3.80 28.54
CA ARG A 270 -2.30 -3.34 27.35
C ARG A 270 -0.86 -2.92 27.65
N TYR A 271 -0.64 -2.24 28.78
CA TYR A 271 0.72 -1.88 29.22
C TYR A 271 1.62 -3.09 29.48
N ALA A 272 1.07 -4.19 30.01
CA ALA A 272 1.83 -5.41 30.23
C ALA A 272 2.26 -6.08 28.91
N ILE A 273 1.38 -6.06 27.90
CA ILE A 273 1.70 -6.58 26.56
C ILE A 273 2.76 -5.72 25.89
N VAL A 274 2.62 -4.38 25.97
CA VAL A 274 3.61 -3.44 25.44
C VAL A 274 4.97 -3.65 26.09
N PHE A 275 5.00 -3.76 27.41
CA PHE A 275 6.23 -4.04 28.17
C PHE A 275 6.85 -5.38 27.78
N LEU A 276 6.05 -6.44 27.65
CA LEU A 276 6.53 -7.75 27.21
C LEU A 276 7.14 -7.68 25.82
N CYS A 277 6.50 -6.97 24.87
CA CYS A 277 7.05 -6.78 23.52
C CYS A 277 8.42 -6.08 23.56
N LEU A 278 8.60 -5.09 24.41
CA LEU A 278 9.86 -4.37 24.58
C LEU A 278 10.95 -5.23 25.22
N VAL A 279 10.61 -5.98 26.27
CA VAL A 279 11.54 -6.92 26.92
C VAL A 279 12.01 -8.00 25.96
N LEU A 280 11.17 -8.44 25.03
CA LEU A 280 11.55 -9.42 24.01
C LEU A 280 12.36 -8.80 22.86
N ALA A 281 12.07 -7.56 22.49
CA ALA A 281 12.74 -6.89 21.36
C ALA A 281 14.11 -6.31 21.75
N TYR A 282 14.28 -5.85 22.99
CA TYR A 282 15.51 -5.19 23.43
C TYR A 282 16.77 -6.08 23.34
N PRO A 283 16.76 -7.36 23.78
CA PRO A 283 17.92 -8.23 23.57
C PRO A 283 18.27 -8.47 22.10
N LEU A 284 17.28 -8.46 21.21
CA LEU A 284 17.49 -8.62 19.79
C LEU A 284 18.11 -7.37 19.14
N SER A 285 18.00 -6.19 19.76
CA SER A 285 18.66 -4.98 19.27
C SER A 285 20.18 -5.03 19.41
N PHE A 286 20.72 -5.86 20.30
CA PHE A 286 22.17 -6.04 20.45
C PHE A 286 22.87 -6.71 19.26
N PHE A 287 22.10 -7.29 18.32
CA PHE A 287 22.66 -7.73 17.03
C PHE A 287 23.26 -6.59 16.20
N GLY A 288 22.96 -5.34 16.54
CA GLY A 288 23.41 -4.15 15.83
C GLY A 288 22.48 -3.71 14.71
N PHE A 289 22.48 -2.41 14.45
CA PHE A 289 21.58 -1.79 13.46
C PHE A 289 21.86 -2.27 12.04
N ASP A 290 23.15 -2.34 11.67
CA ASP A 290 23.66 -2.80 10.39
C ASP A 290 23.24 -4.25 10.10
N ASN A 291 23.55 -5.17 11.03
CA ASN A 291 23.24 -6.58 10.87
C ASN A 291 21.73 -6.83 10.72
N ILE A 292 20.90 -6.08 11.46
CA ILE A 292 19.43 -6.19 11.37
C ILE A 292 18.95 -5.67 10.00
N VAL A 293 19.45 -4.53 9.55
CA VAL A 293 19.04 -3.96 8.26
C VAL A 293 19.52 -4.82 7.11
N ASP A 294 20.80 -5.19 7.09
CA ASP A 294 21.40 -5.87 5.93
C ASP A 294 20.86 -7.30 5.75
N ASN A 295 20.55 -8.01 6.83
CA ASN A 295 20.12 -9.40 6.76
C ASN A 295 18.59 -9.58 6.83
N LEU A 296 17.89 -8.75 7.61
CA LEU A 296 16.46 -8.96 7.86
C LEU A 296 15.53 -8.09 6.99
N TYR A 297 16.00 -6.95 6.47
CA TYR A 297 15.18 -6.14 5.54
C TYR A 297 14.95 -6.82 4.19
N PRO A 298 15.92 -7.54 3.58
CA PRO A 298 15.63 -8.35 2.40
C PRO A 298 14.55 -9.41 2.63
N PHE A 299 14.52 -10.02 3.83
CA PHE A 299 13.45 -10.94 4.21
C PHE A 299 12.09 -10.24 4.31
N ASN A 300 12.03 -9.05 4.92
CA ASN A 300 10.81 -8.24 4.95
C ASN A 300 10.34 -7.86 3.55
N SER A 301 11.26 -7.53 2.65
CA SER A 301 10.98 -7.25 1.24
C SER A 301 10.27 -8.41 0.55
N LEU A 302 10.77 -9.63 0.75
CA LEU A 302 10.13 -10.84 0.22
C LEU A 302 8.73 -11.05 0.79
N CYS A 303 8.53 -10.84 2.08
CA CYS A 303 7.20 -10.90 2.70
C CYS A 303 6.22 -9.90 2.06
N GLY A 304 6.69 -8.69 1.75
CA GLY A 304 5.89 -7.67 1.06
C GLY A 304 5.57 -8.04 -0.38
N VAL A 305 6.52 -8.61 -1.12
CA VAL A 305 6.28 -9.13 -2.47
C VAL A 305 5.24 -10.25 -2.45
N ILE A 306 5.31 -11.18 -1.50
CA ILE A 306 4.32 -12.24 -1.32
C ILE A 306 2.94 -11.66 -1.00
N LEU A 307 2.86 -10.70 -0.08
CA LEU A 307 1.61 -10.02 0.25
C LEU A 307 0.99 -9.33 -0.97
N THR A 308 1.83 -8.67 -1.76
CA THR A 308 1.43 -8.04 -3.02
C THR A 308 0.87 -9.06 -4.01
N ALA A 309 1.56 -10.18 -4.23
CA ALA A 309 1.12 -11.24 -5.11
C ALA A 309 -0.24 -11.82 -4.69
N LEU A 310 -0.43 -12.06 -3.40
CA LEU A 310 -1.71 -12.51 -2.84
C LEU A 310 -2.83 -11.49 -3.05
N THR A 311 -2.52 -10.21 -2.95
CA THR A 311 -3.48 -9.11 -3.17
C THR A 311 -3.87 -9.03 -4.65
N ILE A 312 -2.91 -9.16 -5.57
CA ILE A 312 -3.14 -9.21 -7.02
C ILE A 312 -4.05 -10.38 -7.39
N VAL A 313 -3.75 -11.59 -6.90
CA VAL A 313 -4.57 -12.78 -7.18
C VAL A 313 -6.01 -12.56 -6.73
N LYS A 314 -6.23 -12.05 -5.52
CA LYS A 314 -7.59 -11.75 -5.03
C LYS A 314 -8.31 -10.72 -5.90
N LEU A 315 -7.61 -9.68 -6.33
CA LEU A 315 -8.19 -8.65 -7.20
C LEU A 315 -8.58 -9.22 -8.57
N ILE A 316 -7.73 -10.05 -9.17
CA ILE A 316 -8.01 -10.72 -10.45
C ILE A 316 -9.26 -11.63 -10.32
N VAL A 317 -9.32 -12.46 -9.28
CA VAL A 317 -10.48 -13.32 -9.01
C VAL A 317 -11.75 -12.51 -8.86
N PHE A 318 -11.69 -11.39 -8.14
CA PHE A 318 -12.82 -10.49 -7.97
C PHE A 318 -13.29 -9.87 -9.29
N ILE A 319 -12.36 -9.37 -10.12
CA ILE A 319 -12.68 -8.78 -11.42
C ILE A 319 -13.35 -9.82 -12.34
N VAL A 320 -12.79 -11.04 -12.40
CA VAL A 320 -13.34 -12.13 -13.22
C VAL A 320 -14.74 -12.52 -12.74
N LYS A 321 -14.96 -12.61 -11.42
CA LYS A 321 -16.27 -12.93 -10.85
C LYS A 321 -17.30 -11.85 -11.21
N THR A 322 -16.96 -10.57 -10.97
CA THR A 322 -17.84 -9.44 -11.27
C THR A 322 -18.15 -9.32 -12.77
N ALA A 323 -17.16 -9.59 -13.64
CA ALA A 323 -17.40 -9.63 -15.08
C ALA A 323 -18.37 -10.75 -15.48
N LYS A 324 -18.23 -11.96 -14.92
CA LYS A 324 -19.16 -13.08 -15.16
C LYS A 324 -20.59 -12.75 -14.71
N GLU A 325 -20.74 -12.15 -13.53
CA GLU A 325 -22.06 -11.73 -13.00
C GLU A 325 -22.73 -10.69 -13.89
N LYS A 326 -21.99 -9.67 -14.35
CA LYS A 326 -22.49 -8.68 -15.29
C LYS A 326 -22.93 -9.27 -16.63
N HIS A 327 -22.15 -10.23 -17.15
CA HIS A 327 -22.50 -10.94 -18.38
C HIS A 327 -23.75 -11.81 -18.21
N ALA A 328 -23.91 -12.50 -17.08
CA ALA A 328 -25.12 -13.28 -16.77
C ALA A 328 -26.35 -12.38 -16.65
N GLN A 329 -26.23 -11.24 -15.96
CA GLN A 329 -27.30 -10.26 -15.81
C GLN A 329 -27.72 -9.64 -17.14
N LYS A 330 -26.74 -9.31 -18.02
CA LYS A 330 -27.02 -8.81 -19.37
C LYS A 330 -27.75 -9.86 -20.23
N ARG A 331 -27.38 -11.15 -20.11
CA ARG A 331 -28.09 -12.25 -20.80
C ARG A 331 -29.53 -12.41 -20.30
N ALA A 332 -29.74 -12.36 -18.98
CA ALA A 332 -31.07 -12.44 -18.38
C ALA A 332 -31.96 -11.27 -18.81
N ASN A 333 -31.46 -10.04 -18.80
CA ASN A 333 -32.20 -8.87 -19.25
C ASN A 333 -32.55 -8.95 -20.75
N ASN A 334 -31.62 -9.43 -21.59
CA ASN A 334 -31.90 -9.61 -23.02
C ASN A 334 -32.97 -10.69 -23.28
N SER A 335 -32.99 -11.78 -22.51
CA SER A 335 -34.04 -12.82 -22.62
C SER A 335 -35.40 -12.32 -22.15
N LEU A 336 -35.46 -11.54 -21.07
CA LEU A 336 -36.69 -10.91 -20.60
C LEU A 336 -37.28 -9.91 -21.64
N GLN A 337 -36.40 -9.14 -22.27
CA GLN A 337 -36.79 -8.20 -23.32
C GLN A 337 -37.30 -8.92 -24.59
N SER A 338 -36.66 -10.04 -24.96
CA SER A 338 -37.13 -10.89 -26.06
C SER A 338 -38.51 -11.48 -25.77
N ASN A 339 -38.72 -12.04 -24.57
CA ASN A 339 -39.99 -12.61 -24.17
C ASN A 339 -41.11 -11.56 -24.09
N ARG A 340 -40.82 -10.31 -23.72
CA ARG A 340 -41.79 -9.18 -23.76
C ARG A 340 -42.18 -8.85 -25.19
N ILE A 341 -41.24 -8.80 -26.13
CA ILE A 341 -41.52 -8.50 -27.53
C ILE A 341 -42.39 -9.60 -28.13
N ASP A 342 -42.07 -10.87 -27.80
CA ASP A 342 -42.88 -12.01 -28.29
C ASP A 342 -44.30 -12.00 -27.69
N ALA A 343 -44.48 -11.65 -26.41
CA ALA A 343 -45.77 -11.50 -25.76
C ALA A 343 -46.61 -10.35 -26.38
N GLU A 344 -45.99 -9.21 -26.67
CA GLU A 344 -46.65 -8.06 -27.34
C GLU A 344 -47.03 -8.40 -28.80
N CYS A 345 -46.27 -9.24 -29.50
CA CYS A 345 -46.64 -9.73 -30.82
C CYS A 345 -47.84 -10.65 -30.77
N VAL A 346 -47.92 -11.56 -29.78
CA VAL A 346 -49.07 -12.49 -29.60
C VAL A 346 -50.35 -11.73 -29.27
N THR A 347 -50.30 -10.76 -28.36
CA THR A 347 -51.49 -9.96 -27.98
C THR A 347 -52.02 -9.11 -29.15
N ARG A 348 -51.13 -8.60 -30.03
CA ARG A 348 -51.55 -7.86 -31.24
C ARG A 348 -52.20 -8.77 -32.30
N ASP A 349 -51.75 -10.01 -32.41
CA ASP A 349 -52.37 -10.98 -33.34
C ASP A 349 -53.80 -11.38 -32.84
N ASP A 350 -54.00 -11.52 -31.53
CA ASP A 350 -55.35 -11.80 -30.95
C ASP A 350 -56.31 -10.63 -31.09
N ASP A 351 -55.88 -9.38 -30.89
CA ASP A 351 -56.70 -8.18 -31.07
C ASP A 351 -57.09 -7.99 -32.55
N SER A 352 -56.20 -8.37 -33.47
CA SER A 352 -56.49 -8.35 -34.91
C SER A 352 -57.43 -9.46 -35.34
N SER A 353 -57.52 -10.59 -34.64
CA SER A 353 -58.45 -11.70 -34.88
C SER A 353 -59.85 -11.36 -34.38
N HIS A 354 -60.01 -10.68 -33.23
CA HIS A 354 -61.31 -10.23 -32.68
C HIS A 354 -61.95 -9.08 -33.47
N ARG A 355 -61.17 -8.21 -34.10
CA ARG A 355 -61.66 -7.16 -34.99
C ARG A 355 -62.16 -7.71 -36.34
N ARG A 356 -61.66 -8.87 -36.81
CA ARG A 356 -62.13 -9.51 -38.08
C ARG A 356 -63.41 -10.33 -37.96
N SER A 357 -63.80 -10.75 -36.76
CA SER A 357 -65.04 -11.47 -36.52
C SER A 357 -66.32 -10.56 -36.61
N ARG A 358 -66.14 -9.23 -36.58
CA ARG A 358 -67.27 -8.26 -36.71
C ARG A 358 -67.44 -7.62 -38.11
N GLY A 359 -66.59 -7.98 -39.11
CA GLY A 359 -66.66 -7.44 -40.47
C GLY A 359 -66.72 -8.57 -41.49
N ARG A 360 -67.96 -8.88 -42.01
CA ARG A 360 -68.15 -9.75 -43.18
C ARG A 360 -67.36 -9.23 -44.39
N GLY A 361 -66.64 -10.11 -45.06
CA GLY A 361 -66.28 -9.83 -46.45
C GLY A 361 -64.90 -10.38 -46.83
N ASN A 362 -64.88 -11.42 -47.62
CA ASN A 362 -63.86 -12.04 -48.40
C ASN A 362 -62.73 -11.07 -48.85
N ARG A 363 -61.51 -11.17 -48.32
CA ARG A 363 -60.27 -10.91 -49.12
C ARG A 363 -59.02 -11.35 -48.41
N SER A 364 -58.42 -12.36 -48.97
CA SER A 364 -57.00 -12.59 -49.19
C SER A 364 -56.07 -13.02 -48.02
N LEU A 365 -55.71 -14.25 -48.09
CA LEU A 365 -54.61 -14.95 -47.46
C LEU A 365 -53.18 -14.35 -47.69
N ARG A 366 -53.09 -13.27 -48.46
CA ARG A 366 -51.78 -12.66 -48.82
C ARG A 366 -51.18 -11.76 -47.73
N HIS A 367 -51.96 -11.23 -46.80
CA HIS A 367 -51.44 -10.30 -45.77
C HIS A 367 -50.88 -10.98 -44.51
N ARG A 368 -51.16 -12.26 -44.30
CA ARG A 368 -50.66 -13.00 -43.11
C ARG A 368 -49.14 -13.27 -43.14
N ASN A 369 -48.57 -13.39 -44.33
CA ASN A 369 -47.14 -13.66 -44.48
C ASN A 369 -46.24 -12.41 -44.39
N SER A 370 -46.77 -11.23 -44.59
CA SER A 370 -46.01 -9.97 -44.56
C SER A 370 -45.68 -9.53 -43.12
N ASN A 371 -46.63 -9.69 -42.18
CA ASN A 371 -46.42 -9.25 -40.79
C ASN A 371 -45.46 -10.19 -40.01
N ARG A 372 -45.49 -11.52 -40.28
CA ARG A 372 -44.49 -12.44 -39.71
C ARG A 372 -43.05 -12.15 -40.18
N ARG A 373 -42.87 -11.74 -41.43
CA ARG A 373 -41.55 -11.34 -41.94
C ARG A 373 -41.05 -10.03 -41.34
N HIS A 374 -41.92 -9.11 -40.92
CA HIS A 374 -41.55 -7.84 -40.34
C HIS A 374 -41.08 -7.98 -38.86
N CYS A 375 -41.76 -8.83 -38.07
CA CYS A 375 -41.27 -9.16 -36.71
C CYS A 375 -39.96 -9.92 -36.74
N HIS A 376 -39.78 -10.91 -37.60
CA HIS A 376 -38.50 -11.62 -37.73
C HIS A 376 -37.35 -10.76 -38.27
N SER A 377 -37.66 -9.80 -39.16
CA SER A 377 -36.63 -8.90 -39.71
C SER A 377 -36.12 -7.86 -38.67
N ARG A 378 -36.96 -7.42 -37.73
CA ARG A 378 -36.56 -6.56 -36.61
C ARG A 378 -35.73 -7.32 -35.55
N HIS A 379 -36.08 -8.57 -35.28
CA HIS A 379 -35.35 -9.41 -34.36
C HIS A 379 -33.92 -9.68 -34.86
N ASN A 380 -33.76 -9.98 -36.16
CA ASN A 380 -32.44 -10.19 -36.78
C ASN A 380 -31.59 -8.90 -36.88
N ARG A 381 -32.16 -7.72 -36.99
CA ARG A 381 -31.41 -6.46 -36.98
C ARG A 381 -30.87 -6.14 -35.59
N ASN A 382 -31.64 -6.37 -34.52
CA ASN A 382 -31.15 -6.16 -33.16
C ASN A 382 -30.08 -7.16 -32.74
N LEU A 383 -30.13 -8.41 -33.24
CA LEU A 383 -29.09 -9.40 -33.01
C LEU A 383 -27.78 -9.12 -33.79
N ARG A 384 -27.86 -8.47 -34.97
CA ARG A 384 -26.65 -8.06 -35.73
C ARG A 384 -25.97 -6.83 -35.13
N HIS A 385 -26.71 -5.89 -34.55
CA HIS A 385 -26.13 -4.73 -33.88
C HIS A 385 -25.37 -5.14 -32.59
N ASN A 386 -25.88 -6.12 -31.82
CA ASN A 386 -25.20 -6.65 -30.64
C ASN A 386 -23.98 -7.56 -30.97
N ARG A 387 -23.82 -8.06 -32.21
CA ARG A 387 -22.62 -8.82 -32.62
C ARG A 387 -21.48 -7.92 -33.12
N GLY A 388 -21.77 -6.72 -33.57
CA GLY A 388 -20.75 -5.75 -34.00
C GLY A 388 -19.92 -5.21 -32.83
N ASP A 389 -20.54 -4.99 -31.66
CA ASP A 389 -19.87 -4.44 -30.49
C ASP A 389 -18.94 -5.43 -29.76
N VAL A 390 -19.07 -6.74 -30.04
CA VAL A 390 -18.21 -7.78 -29.42
C VAL A 390 -16.90 -7.99 -30.18
N LEU A 391 -16.78 -7.53 -31.45
CA LEU A 391 -15.58 -7.67 -32.26
C LEU A 391 -14.65 -6.43 -32.24
N ALA A 392 -15.10 -5.33 -31.64
CA ALA A 392 -14.32 -4.11 -31.50
C ALA A 392 -13.49 -4.02 -30.18
N CYS A 393 -13.54 -5.05 -29.33
CA CYS A 393 -12.76 -5.17 -28.08
C CYS A 393 -11.87 -6.43 -28.08
N ARG A 394 -11.08 -6.62 -29.14
CA ARG A 394 -9.91 -7.52 -29.16
C ARG A 394 -8.68 -6.76 -29.59
#